data_b164ed5a785fb33440148866f56c403a
#
_entry.id   b164ed5a785fb33440148866f56c403a
#
_cell.length_a   1.000
_cell.length_b   1.000
_cell.length_c   1.000
_cell.angle_alpha   90.00
_cell.angle_beta   90.00
_cell.angle_gamma   90.00
#
_symmetry.space_group_name_H-M   'P 1'
#
loop_
_entity.id
_entity.type
_entity.pdbx_description
1 polymer ?
#
loop_
_entity_poly.entity_id
_entity_poly.type
_entity_poly.pdbx_seq_one_letter_code
_entity_poly.pdbx_strand_id
1 'polypeptide(L)'
;MSKNTAFAREGYLRENYHYFHLRDTAGQERDFHFHEFDKIVLLLSGRVDYFVESEVYALEPWSLLLVKHHTIHKALIDKSEPYDRVIIYLDRKYFERIFP
;
A
#
# COMPACT_ATOMS: atom_id res chain seq x y z
N MET A 1 8.59 -21.57 -9.44
CA MET A 1 7.38 -20.75 -9.52
C MET A 1 7.57 -19.51 -8.66
N SER A 2 7.25 -18.35 -9.18
CA SER A 2 7.35 -17.12 -8.41
C SER A 2 6.31 -17.09 -7.28
N LYS A 3 6.69 -16.54 -6.10
CA LYS A 3 5.73 -16.35 -5.00
C LYS A 3 4.51 -15.53 -5.42
N ASN A 4 4.66 -14.64 -6.42
CA ASN A 4 3.57 -13.79 -6.90
C ASN A 4 2.49 -14.57 -7.65
N THR A 5 2.76 -15.79 -8.09
CA THR A 5 1.75 -16.61 -8.75
C THR A 5 0.72 -17.19 -7.78
N ALA A 6 1.04 -17.24 -6.48
CA ALA A 6 0.14 -17.75 -5.44
C ALA A 6 -0.80 -16.67 -4.88
N PHE A 7 -0.61 -15.40 -5.24
CA PHE A 7 -1.34 -14.28 -4.69
C PHE A 7 -1.96 -13.44 -5.80
N ALA A 8 -3.07 -12.77 -5.48
CA ALA A 8 -3.80 -11.96 -6.44
C ALA A 8 -3.03 -10.67 -6.78
N ARG A 9 -2.94 -10.38 -8.07
CA ARG A 9 -2.58 -9.06 -8.53
C ARG A 9 -3.82 -8.17 -8.42
N GLU A 10 -3.69 -7.01 -7.77
CA GLU A 10 -4.80 -6.11 -7.59
C GLU A 10 -4.51 -4.73 -8.15
N GLY A 11 -5.53 -4.15 -8.78
CA GLY A 11 -5.48 -2.79 -9.30
C GLY A 11 -4.67 -2.64 -10.57
N TYR A 12 -4.92 -1.55 -11.25
CA TYR A 12 -4.23 -1.18 -12.49
C TYR A 12 -3.94 0.30 -12.45
N LEU A 13 -2.78 0.68 -12.93
CA LEU A 13 -2.41 2.08 -13.07
C LEU A 13 -2.05 2.33 -14.52
N ARG A 14 -2.79 3.24 -15.18
CA ARG A 14 -2.60 3.58 -16.60
C ARG A 14 -1.98 4.96 -16.82
N GLU A 15 -1.63 5.61 -15.75
CA GLU A 15 -1.04 6.95 -15.75
C GLU A 15 0.26 6.91 -14.94
N ASN A 16 1.03 7.99 -14.98
CA ASN A 16 2.31 8.06 -14.25
C ASN A 16 2.11 7.96 -12.75
N TYR A 17 1.07 8.56 -12.24
CA TYR A 17 0.74 8.48 -10.82
C TYR A 17 -0.75 8.72 -10.61
N HIS A 18 -1.21 8.29 -9.46
CA HIS A 18 -2.56 8.58 -8.99
C HIS A 18 -2.51 8.65 -7.47
N TYR A 19 -3.20 9.62 -6.89
CA TYR A 19 -3.25 9.72 -5.43
C TYR A 19 -4.68 9.90 -4.98
N PHE A 20 -4.94 9.50 -3.75
CA PHE A 20 -6.24 9.70 -3.13
C PHE A 20 -6.10 9.77 -1.63
N HIS A 21 -7.02 10.52 -1.03
CA HIS A 21 -7.11 10.69 0.41
C HIS A 21 -8.37 9.96 0.86
N LEU A 22 -8.22 9.00 1.74
CA LEU A 22 -9.31 8.16 2.23
C LEU A 22 -9.39 8.26 3.74
N ARG A 23 -10.62 8.37 4.22
CA ARG A 23 -10.89 8.34 5.65
C ARG A 23 -12.15 7.52 5.89
N ASP A 24 -12.01 6.42 6.59
CA ASP A 24 -13.12 5.54 6.91
C ASP A 24 -12.83 4.74 8.17
N THR A 25 -13.85 4.09 8.72
CA THR A 25 -13.72 3.23 9.89
C THR A 25 -13.80 1.76 9.53
N ALA A 26 -14.16 1.46 8.30
CA ALA A 26 -14.47 0.10 7.87
C ALA A 26 -13.45 -0.47 6.90
N GLY A 27 -12.38 0.20 6.63
CA GLY A 27 -11.38 -0.14 5.62
C GLY A 27 -11.49 -1.55 5.05
N GLN A 28 -11.38 -1.71 3.75
CA GLN A 28 -11.42 -3.03 3.16
C GLN A 28 -10.17 -3.81 3.52
N GLU A 29 -10.32 -4.82 4.35
CA GLU A 29 -9.25 -5.77 4.58
C GLU A 29 -9.21 -6.71 3.39
N ARG A 30 -8.05 -6.77 2.78
CA ARG A 30 -7.79 -7.70 1.69
C ARG A 30 -6.73 -8.67 2.13
N ASP A 31 -6.79 -9.88 1.61
CA ASP A 31 -5.74 -10.86 1.84
C ASP A 31 -4.44 -10.41 1.15
N PHE A 32 -3.37 -11.12 1.37
CA PHE A 32 -2.09 -10.81 0.73
C PHE A 32 -2.25 -10.70 -0.78
N HIS A 33 -1.69 -9.64 -1.34
CA HIS A 33 -1.77 -9.33 -2.77
C HIS A 33 -0.54 -8.53 -3.20
N PHE A 34 -0.46 -8.21 -4.47
CA PHE A 34 0.61 -7.38 -5.01
C PHE A 34 0.07 -6.46 -6.11
N HIS A 35 0.86 -5.45 -6.44
CA HIS A 35 0.58 -4.50 -7.52
C HIS A 35 1.72 -4.49 -8.53
N GLU A 36 1.40 -4.09 -9.76
CA GLU A 36 2.40 -3.85 -10.80
C GLU A 36 3.04 -2.47 -10.69
N PHE A 37 2.56 -1.64 -9.78
CA PHE A 37 3.02 -0.27 -9.54
C PHE A 37 3.52 -0.13 -8.11
N ASP A 38 4.26 0.95 -7.84
CA ASP A 38 4.72 1.26 -6.50
C ASP A 38 3.63 2.00 -5.73
N LYS A 39 3.56 1.77 -4.43
CA LYS A 39 2.55 2.36 -3.56
C LYS A 39 3.23 3.06 -2.40
N ILE A 40 2.81 4.29 -2.13
CA ILE A 40 3.24 5.03 -0.94
C ILE A 40 2.01 5.23 -0.08
N VAL A 41 2.14 4.92 1.21
CA VAL A 41 1.09 5.16 2.19
C VAL A 41 1.59 6.16 3.20
N LEU A 42 0.86 7.26 3.36
CA LEU A 42 1.08 8.22 4.44
C LEU A 42 -0.09 8.11 5.41
N LEU A 43 0.17 7.65 6.62
CA LEU A 43 -0.86 7.56 7.65
C LEU A 43 -1.02 8.93 8.31
N LEU A 44 -2.24 9.45 8.34
CA LEU A 44 -2.56 10.72 9.00
C LEU A 44 -3.14 10.49 10.39
N SER A 45 -4.05 9.52 10.53
CA SER A 45 -4.59 9.11 11.83
C SER A 45 -5.05 7.67 11.77
N GLY A 46 -5.23 7.06 12.93
CA GLY A 46 -5.60 5.66 13.05
C GLY A 46 -4.38 4.77 13.26
N ARG A 47 -4.61 3.48 13.14
CA ARG A 47 -3.55 2.47 13.30
C ARG A 47 -3.69 1.40 12.23
N VAL A 48 -2.57 1.02 11.67
CA VAL A 48 -2.52 -0.07 10.69
C VAL A 48 -1.19 -0.79 10.81
N ASP A 49 -1.25 -2.12 10.73
CA ASP A 49 -0.06 -2.95 10.61
C ASP A 49 0.04 -3.40 9.17
N TYR A 50 1.15 -3.08 8.53
CA TYR A 50 1.43 -3.53 7.18
C TYR A 50 2.35 -4.73 7.21
N PHE A 51 1.88 -5.83 6.66
CA PHE A 51 2.67 -7.02 6.44
C PHE A 51 3.23 -6.93 5.03
N VAL A 52 4.53 -6.77 4.93
CA VAL A 52 5.22 -6.60 3.65
C VAL A 52 6.28 -7.69 3.57
N GLU A 53 6.08 -8.67 2.70
CA GLU A 53 6.92 -9.87 2.64
C GLU A 53 6.97 -10.54 4.01
N SER A 54 8.16 -10.67 4.60
CA SER A 54 8.35 -11.27 5.92
C SER A 54 8.41 -10.26 7.05
N GLU A 55 8.20 -8.97 6.76
CA GLU A 55 8.30 -7.88 7.72
C GLU A 55 6.93 -7.37 8.13
N VAL A 56 6.83 -6.86 9.35
CA VAL A 56 5.62 -6.19 9.84
C VAL A 56 5.97 -4.77 10.24
N TYR A 57 5.22 -3.81 9.70
CA TYR A 57 5.42 -2.40 9.99
C TYR A 57 4.18 -1.85 10.68
N ALA A 58 4.30 -1.51 11.96
CA ALA A 58 3.24 -0.86 12.71
C ALA A 58 3.33 0.64 12.41
N LEU A 59 2.43 1.16 11.58
CA LEU A 59 2.45 2.56 11.20
C LEU A 59 1.78 3.40 12.28
N GLU A 60 2.42 4.53 12.58
CA GLU A 60 1.86 5.57 13.43
C GLU A 60 1.52 6.79 12.59
N PRO A 61 0.69 7.72 13.10
CA PRO A 61 0.41 8.96 12.37
C PRO A 61 1.67 9.65 11.89
N TRP A 62 1.63 10.09 10.64
CA TRP A 62 2.72 10.72 9.90
C TRP A 62 3.86 9.78 9.52
N SER A 63 3.66 8.47 9.66
CA SER A 63 4.54 7.47 9.07
C SER A 63 4.29 7.36 7.57
N LEU A 64 5.34 7.13 6.84
CA LEU A 64 5.29 6.93 5.38
C LEU A 64 5.89 5.56 5.08
N LEU A 65 5.17 4.75 4.30
CA LEU A 65 5.63 3.43 3.89
C LEU A 65 5.63 3.33 2.37
N LEU A 66 6.74 2.89 1.83
CA LEU A 66 6.86 2.57 0.41
C LEU A 66 6.70 1.05 0.23
N VAL A 67 5.72 0.65 -0.56
CA VAL A 67 5.52 -0.74 -0.96
C VAL A 67 5.86 -0.84 -2.45
N LYS A 68 6.99 -1.49 -2.74
CA LYS A 68 7.47 -1.63 -4.11
C LYS A 68 6.57 -2.56 -4.90
N HIS A 69 6.53 -2.35 -6.21
CA HIS A 69 5.82 -3.22 -7.13
C HIS A 69 6.24 -4.69 -6.94
N HIS A 70 5.31 -5.61 -7.20
CA HIS A 70 5.49 -7.06 -7.04
C HIS A 70 5.79 -7.53 -5.62
N THR A 71 5.70 -6.65 -4.62
CA THR A 71 5.90 -7.02 -3.23
C THR A 71 4.59 -7.48 -2.62
N ILE A 72 4.59 -8.69 -2.07
CA ILE A 72 3.39 -9.26 -1.43
C ILE A 72 3.14 -8.52 -0.12
N HIS A 73 1.95 -7.99 0.03
CA HIS A 73 1.62 -7.20 1.22
C HIS A 73 0.16 -7.32 1.60
N LYS A 74 -0.12 -6.91 2.83
CA LYS A 74 -1.46 -6.91 3.42
C LYS A 74 -1.50 -5.85 4.51
N ALA A 75 -2.61 -5.14 4.61
CA ALA A 75 -2.85 -4.19 5.69
C ALA A 75 -3.84 -4.77 6.69
N LEU A 76 -3.53 -4.69 7.97
CA LEU A 76 -4.44 -5.02 9.05
C LEU A 76 -4.80 -3.74 9.79
N ILE A 77 -6.05 -3.31 9.65
CA ILE A 77 -6.52 -2.02 10.13
C ILE A 77 -7.17 -2.16 11.49
N ASP A 78 -6.81 -1.29 12.43
CA ASP A 78 -7.54 -1.18 13.70
C ASP A 78 -8.82 -0.40 13.46
N LYS A 79 -9.95 -1.08 13.52
CA LYS A 79 -11.26 -0.51 13.21
C LYS A 79 -11.87 0.28 14.36
N SER A 80 -11.19 0.42 15.49
CA SER A 80 -11.68 1.17 16.64
C SER A 80 -11.61 2.68 16.44
N GLU A 81 -10.87 3.15 15.45
CA GLU A 81 -10.72 4.56 15.13
C GLU A 81 -10.66 4.78 13.63
N PRO A 82 -10.97 6.00 13.15
CA PRO A 82 -10.90 6.28 11.71
C PRO A 82 -9.51 6.08 11.17
N TYR A 83 -9.44 5.41 10.03
CA TYR A 83 -8.22 5.18 9.28
C TYR A 83 -8.11 6.25 8.20
N ASP A 84 -7.33 7.29 8.48
CA ASP A 84 -7.15 8.45 7.62
C ASP A 84 -5.76 8.36 6.98
N ARG A 85 -5.70 8.27 5.66
CA ARG A 85 -4.46 8.06 4.94
C ARG A 85 -4.48 8.70 3.56
N VAL A 86 -3.30 9.04 3.10
CA VAL A 86 -3.07 9.40 1.69
C VAL A 86 -2.34 8.23 1.04
N ILE A 87 -2.83 7.81 -0.10
CA ILE A 87 -2.23 6.72 -0.86
C ILE A 87 -1.82 7.27 -2.21
N ILE A 88 -0.59 6.97 -2.62
CA ILE A 88 -0.06 7.38 -3.91
C ILE A 88 0.37 6.12 -4.65
N TYR A 89 -0.17 5.94 -5.85
CA TYR A 89 0.28 4.93 -6.79
C TYR A 89 1.22 5.58 -7.79
N LEU A 90 2.35 4.94 -8.04
CA LEU A 90 3.35 5.41 -8.98
C LEU A 90 3.66 4.31 -9.97
N ASP A 91 3.55 4.62 -11.26
CA ASP A 91 4.02 3.71 -12.28
C ASP A 91 5.50 3.42 -12.06
N ARG A 92 5.89 2.14 -12.09
CA ARG A 92 7.26 1.75 -11.74
C ARG A 92 8.33 2.41 -12.61
N LYS A 93 8.05 2.59 -13.90
CA LYS A 93 8.99 3.24 -14.80
C LYS A 93 9.12 4.73 -14.51
N TYR A 94 7.99 5.36 -14.19
CA TYR A 94 7.98 6.75 -13.77
C TYR A 94 8.73 6.93 -12.45
N PHE A 95 8.49 6.03 -11.49
CA PHE A 95 9.18 6.03 -10.20
C PHE A 95 10.70 5.92 -10.39
N GLU A 96 11.15 5.01 -11.25
CA GLU A 96 12.58 4.81 -11.54
C GLU A 96 13.23 6.05 -12.16
N ARG A 97 12.47 6.85 -12.90
CA ARG A 97 12.99 8.10 -13.49
C ARG A 97 13.15 9.20 -12.46
N ILE A 98 12.26 9.31 -11.48
CA ILE A 98 12.33 10.35 -10.46
C ILE A 98 13.18 9.96 -9.26
N PHE A 99 13.37 8.67 -9.04
CA PHE A 99 14.24 8.13 -7.97
C PHE A 99 15.18 7.09 -8.58
N PRO A 100 16.18 7.54 -9.35
CA PRO A 100 17.10 6.63 -10.03
C PRO A 100 18.01 5.86 -9.08
#